data_843bbceecc48a51c2707004ee55e90b4
#
_entry.id   843bbceecc48a51c2707004ee55e90b4
#
_cell.length_a   1.000
_cell.length_b   1.000
_cell.length_c   1.000
_cell.angle_alpha   90.00
_cell.angle_beta   90.00
_cell.angle_gamma   90.00
#
_symmetry.space_group_name_H-M   'P 1'
#
loop_
_entity.id
_entity.type
_entity.pdbx_description
1 polymer ?
#
loop_
_entity_poly.entity_id
_entity_poly.type
_entity_poly.pdbx_seq_one_letter_code
_entity_poly.pdbx_strand_id
1 'polypeptide(L)'
;ELKTLITGDLVFNGKIPYMGDAYVEEWISALNYLGNLDAEIYIPGHGAPGGKPVFLAMKHYLFNLKGMVLNQLEKGKSLKETQDVVRPALKEKYKTWKNLDWLDANIQRTYREYSFKQGS
;
A
#
# COMPACT_ATOMS: atom_id res chain seq x y z
N GLU A 1 4.41 28.90 -10.38
CA GLU A 1 3.12 28.33 -10.02
C GLU A 1 3.26 26.86 -9.68
N LEU A 2 2.81 26.46 -8.47
CA LEU A 2 2.95 25.08 -8.01
C LEU A 2 1.82 24.20 -8.58
N LYS A 3 2.21 23.05 -9.13
CA LYS A 3 1.26 22.08 -9.61
C LYS A 3 0.75 21.23 -8.45
N THR A 4 -0.55 21.28 -8.21
CA THR A 4 -1.20 20.56 -7.10
C THR A 4 -2.06 19.44 -7.65
N LEU A 5 -1.97 18.27 -7.02
CA LEU A 5 -2.74 17.10 -7.40
C LEU A 5 -3.57 16.64 -6.22
N ILE A 6 -4.87 16.54 -6.39
CA ILE A 6 -5.78 15.97 -5.40
C ILE A 6 -5.90 14.49 -5.68
N THR A 7 -5.36 13.66 -4.79
CA THR A 7 -5.27 12.22 -5.01
C THR A 7 -6.43 11.43 -4.41
N GLY A 8 -7.18 12.04 -3.48
CA GLY A 8 -8.20 11.31 -2.74
C GLY A 8 -7.60 10.10 -2.04
N ASP A 9 -8.34 9.03 -1.98
CA ASP A 9 -7.95 7.81 -1.25
C ASP A 9 -6.87 6.97 -1.94
N LEU A 10 -6.26 7.48 -3.01
CA LEU A 10 -5.07 6.85 -3.59
C LEU A 10 -3.81 7.11 -2.74
N VAL A 11 -3.83 8.15 -1.92
CA VAL A 11 -2.71 8.48 -1.04
C VAL A 11 -3.21 8.73 0.38
N PHE A 12 -2.60 8.06 1.34
CA PHE A 12 -2.78 8.27 2.79
C PHE A 12 -1.44 8.75 3.33
N ASN A 13 -1.45 9.83 4.09
CA ASN A 13 -0.21 10.40 4.62
C ASN A 13 -0.03 10.01 6.09
N GLY A 14 1.01 9.21 6.38
CA GLY A 14 1.35 8.81 7.74
C GLY A 14 0.35 7.84 8.38
N LYS A 15 -0.40 7.11 7.56
CA LYS A 15 -1.41 6.15 8.01
C LYS A 15 -1.39 4.93 7.13
N ILE A 16 -1.62 3.75 7.73
CA ILE A 16 -1.89 2.55 6.95
C ILE A 16 -3.22 2.78 6.20
N PRO A 17 -3.24 2.59 4.87
CA PRO A 17 -4.46 2.84 4.11
C PRO A 17 -5.52 1.77 4.35
N TYR A 18 -6.78 2.18 4.21
CA TYR A 18 -7.88 1.23 4.14
C TYR A 18 -7.99 0.71 2.72
N MET A 19 -7.75 -0.58 2.52
CA MET A 19 -7.77 -1.15 1.17
C MET A 19 -9.17 -1.61 0.72
N GLY A 20 -10.00 -2.03 1.67
CA GLY A 20 -11.33 -2.53 1.32
C GLY A 20 -11.24 -3.64 0.28
N ASP A 21 -11.92 -3.45 -0.84
CA ASP A 21 -11.89 -4.39 -1.96
C ASP A 21 -10.92 -3.97 -3.07
N ALA A 22 -10.02 -3.02 -2.78
CA ALA A 22 -9.05 -2.53 -3.77
C ALA A 22 -8.08 -3.64 -4.19
N TYR A 23 -7.58 -3.52 -5.41
CA TYR A 23 -6.53 -4.40 -5.92
C TYR A 23 -5.20 -3.66 -5.89
N VAL A 24 -4.19 -4.30 -5.29
CA VAL A 24 -2.86 -3.71 -5.16
C VAL A 24 -2.26 -3.36 -6.53
N GLU A 25 -2.40 -4.26 -7.52
CA GLU A 25 -1.87 -4.02 -8.86
C GLU A 25 -2.48 -2.77 -9.51
N GLU A 26 -3.80 -2.63 -9.42
CA GLU A 26 -4.49 -1.46 -9.98
C GLU A 26 -4.10 -0.18 -9.25
N TRP A 27 -3.95 -0.27 -7.93
CA TRP A 27 -3.56 0.88 -7.11
C TRP A 27 -2.15 1.34 -7.47
N ILE A 28 -1.20 0.40 -7.59
CA ILE A 28 0.16 0.73 -8.01
C ILE A 28 0.16 1.36 -9.40
N SER A 29 -0.61 0.81 -10.33
CA SER A 29 -0.73 1.37 -11.69
C SER A 29 -1.27 2.81 -11.67
N ALA A 30 -2.29 3.06 -10.83
CA ALA A 30 -2.84 4.41 -10.69
C ALA A 30 -1.80 5.38 -10.12
N LEU A 31 -1.03 4.96 -9.12
CA LEU A 31 0.04 5.80 -8.57
C LEU A 31 1.15 6.06 -9.58
N ASN A 32 1.50 5.06 -10.39
CA ASN A 32 2.49 5.25 -11.46
C ASN A 32 2.01 6.29 -12.48
N TYR A 33 0.72 6.23 -12.84
CA TYR A 33 0.13 7.23 -13.72
C TYR A 33 0.21 8.63 -13.10
N LEU A 34 -0.20 8.76 -11.83
CA LEU A 34 -0.17 10.04 -11.13
C LEU A 34 1.26 10.58 -10.99
N GLY A 35 2.24 9.69 -10.81
CA GLY A 35 3.65 10.08 -10.72
C GLY A 35 4.16 10.74 -11.99
N ASN A 36 3.62 10.36 -13.13
CA ASN A 36 4.01 10.95 -14.42
C ASN A 36 3.47 12.37 -14.61
N LEU A 37 2.51 12.79 -13.79
CA LEU A 37 1.97 14.15 -13.85
C LEU A 37 2.88 15.19 -13.20
N ASP A 38 3.91 14.72 -12.49
CA ASP A 38 4.97 15.55 -11.91
C ASP A 38 4.45 16.71 -11.05
N ALA A 39 3.52 16.41 -10.14
CA ALA A 39 2.99 17.41 -9.22
C ALA A 39 4.01 17.72 -8.12
N GLU A 40 3.90 18.93 -7.57
CA GLU A 40 4.76 19.38 -6.48
C GLU A 40 4.07 19.26 -5.12
N ILE A 41 2.75 19.33 -5.11
CA ILE A 41 1.93 19.22 -3.90
C ILE A 41 0.88 18.14 -4.14
N TYR A 42 0.74 17.24 -3.18
CA TYR A 42 -0.25 16.17 -3.22
C TYR A 42 -1.21 16.36 -2.05
N ILE A 43 -2.51 16.38 -2.34
CA ILE A 43 -3.56 16.47 -1.33
C ILE A 43 -4.17 15.08 -1.18
N PRO A 44 -3.81 14.34 -0.10
CA PRO A 44 -4.30 12.98 0.10
C PRO A 44 -5.74 12.96 0.59
N GLY A 45 -6.38 11.80 0.51
CA GLY A 45 -7.70 11.60 1.09
C GLY A 45 -7.67 11.63 2.61
N HIS A 46 -6.56 11.21 3.21
CA HIS A 46 -6.36 11.16 4.65
C HIS A 46 -4.96 11.63 5.00
N GLY A 47 -4.86 12.51 5.99
CA GLY A 47 -3.62 13.10 6.44
C GLY A 47 -3.38 14.46 5.79
N ALA A 48 -2.27 15.09 6.17
CA ALA A 48 -1.93 16.43 5.71
C ALA A 48 -1.43 16.42 4.25
N PRO A 49 -1.63 17.49 3.50
CA PRO A 49 -0.98 17.65 2.21
C PRO A 49 0.55 17.64 2.34
N GLY A 50 1.23 17.27 1.28
CA GLY A 50 2.69 17.26 1.27
C GLY A 50 3.25 17.17 -0.14
N GLY A 51 4.56 17.04 -0.22
CA GLY A 51 5.28 16.95 -1.49
C GLY A 51 5.48 15.51 -1.96
N LYS A 52 6.44 15.33 -2.86
CA LYS A 52 6.77 14.01 -3.41
C LYS A 52 7.04 12.93 -2.35
N PRO A 53 7.68 13.22 -1.21
CA PRO A 53 7.91 12.16 -0.21
C PRO A 53 6.63 11.49 0.28
N VAL A 54 5.52 12.24 0.40
CA VAL A 54 4.22 11.67 0.81
C VAL A 54 3.73 10.67 -0.24
N PHE A 55 3.80 11.06 -1.50
CA PHE A 55 3.40 10.21 -2.62
C PHE A 55 4.27 8.94 -2.69
N LEU A 56 5.59 9.12 -2.61
CA LEU A 56 6.52 8.00 -2.69
C LEU A 56 6.38 7.03 -1.51
N ALA A 57 6.10 7.56 -0.32
CA ALA A 57 5.89 6.71 0.86
C ALA A 57 4.70 5.77 0.65
N MET A 58 3.63 6.27 0.04
CA MET A 58 2.45 5.45 -0.28
C MET A 58 2.80 4.35 -1.29
N LYS A 59 3.52 4.72 -2.36
CA LYS A 59 3.98 3.73 -3.35
C LYS A 59 4.85 2.66 -2.71
N HIS A 60 5.80 3.07 -1.88
CA HIS A 60 6.71 2.13 -1.22
C HIS A 60 5.95 1.19 -0.29
N TYR A 61 4.91 1.69 0.40
CA TYR A 61 4.09 0.83 1.24
C TYR A 61 3.44 -0.29 0.42
N LEU A 62 2.83 0.06 -0.70
CA LEU A 62 2.17 -0.94 -1.56
C LEU A 62 3.18 -1.93 -2.15
N PHE A 63 4.36 -1.46 -2.57
CA PHE A 63 5.42 -2.36 -3.06
C PHE A 63 5.93 -3.29 -1.98
N ASN A 64 6.11 -2.79 -0.76
CA ASN A 64 6.56 -3.62 0.36
C ASN A 64 5.53 -4.67 0.71
N LEU A 65 4.26 -4.27 0.79
CA LEU A 65 3.16 -5.20 1.06
C LEU A 65 3.09 -6.29 -0.01
N LYS A 66 3.09 -5.89 -1.27
CA LYS A 66 3.06 -6.82 -2.40
C LYS A 66 4.23 -7.78 -2.36
N GLY A 67 5.45 -7.25 -2.23
CA GLY A 67 6.66 -8.07 -2.28
C GLY A 67 6.73 -9.10 -1.15
N MET A 68 6.37 -8.68 0.06
CA MET A 68 6.39 -9.57 1.22
C MET A 68 5.34 -10.68 1.09
N VAL A 69 4.13 -10.35 0.63
CA VAL A 69 3.07 -11.34 0.45
C VAL A 69 3.43 -12.33 -0.68
N LEU A 70 3.91 -11.81 -1.81
CA LEU A 70 4.32 -12.67 -2.93
C LEU A 70 5.43 -13.63 -2.53
N ASN A 71 6.40 -13.18 -1.74
CA ASN A 71 7.47 -14.03 -1.25
C ASN A 71 6.92 -15.22 -0.47
N GLN A 72 5.92 -15.00 0.38
CA GLN A 72 5.30 -16.07 1.15
C GLN A 72 4.49 -17.01 0.27
N LEU A 73 3.77 -16.46 -0.71
CA LEU A 73 3.01 -17.28 -1.66
C LEU A 73 3.92 -18.18 -2.49
N GLU A 74 5.07 -17.67 -2.92
CA GLU A 74 6.06 -18.48 -3.67
C GLU A 74 6.59 -19.65 -2.85
N LYS A 75 6.62 -19.49 -1.53
CA LYS A 75 7.03 -20.54 -0.60
C LYS A 75 5.89 -21.49 -0.23
N GLY A 76 4.71 -21.29 -0.80
CA GLY A 76 3.54 -22.12 -0.52
C GLY A 76 2.92 -21.89 0.85
N LYS A 77 3.14 -20.73 1.47
CA LYS A 77 2.64 -20.44 2.81
C LYS A 77 1.16 -20.11 2.80
N SER A 78 0.48 -20.49 3.89
CA SER A 78 -0.93 -20.18 4.08
C SER A 78 -1.12 -18.69 4.40
N LEU A 79 -2.38 -18.24 4.40
CA LEU A 79 -2.70 -16.88 4.84
C LEU A 79 -2.22 -16.62 6.26
N LYS A 80 -2.49 -17.53 7.17
CA LYS A 80 -2.08 -17.38 8.57
C LYS A 80 -0.57 -17.27 8.70
N GLU A 81 0.17 -18.15 8.04
CA GLU A 81 1.62 -18.11 8.05
C GLU A 81 2.15 -16.81 7.46
N THR A 82 1.51 -16.34 6.39
CA THR A 82 1.88 -15.08 5.75
C THR A 82 1.66 -13.90 6.70
N GLN A 83 0.50 -13.86 7.36
CA GLN A 83 0.22 -12.81 8.34
C GLN A 83 1.22 -12.81 9.49
N ASP A 84 1.59 -13.99 9.97
CA ASP A 84 2.54 -14.11 11.08
C ASP A 84 3.95 -13.61 10.74
N VAL A 85 4.33 -13.64 9.46
CA VAL A 85 5.63 -13.15 8.98
C VAL A 85 5.54 -11.67 8.58
N VAL A 86 4.53 -11.30 7.79
CA VAL A 86 4.45 -9.98 7.15
C VAL A 86 3.99 -8.90 8.12
N ARG A 87 3.04 -9.22 9.02
CA ARG A 87 2.53 -8.23 9.98
C ARG A 87 3.63 -7.61 10.84
N PRO A 88 4.47 -8.42 11.55
CA PRO A 88 5.50 -7.80 12.39
C PRO A 88 6.52 -7.01 11.57
N ALA A 89 6.84 -7.46 10.37
CA ALA A 89 7.80 -6.75 9.51
C ALA A 89 7.26 -5.38 9.09
N LEU A 90 6.00 -5.32 8.66
CA LEU A 90 5.37 -4.06 8.28
C LEU A 90 5.13 -3.17 9.50
N LYS A 91 4.75 -3.75 10.62
CA LYS A 91 4.52 -3.00 11.86
C LYS A 91 5.79 -2.29 12.31
N GLU A 92 6.93 -2.95 12.23
CA GLU A 92 8.22 -2.33 12.57
C GLU A 92 8.59 -1.24 11.57
N LYS A 93 8.42 -1.51 10.29
CA LYS A 93 8.78 -0.56 9.23
C LYS A 93 7.93 0.71 9.28
N TYR A 94 6.66 0.58 9.63
CA TYR A 94 5.69 1.69 9.63
C TYR A 94 5.22 2.04 11.05
N LYS A 95 6.05 1.80 12.06
CA LYS A 95 5.66 1.94 13.47
C LYS A 95 5.19 3.33 13.86
N THR A 96 5.59 4.37 13.11
CA THR A 96 5.15 5.75 13.38
C THR A 96 3.84 6.11 12.68
N TRP A 97 3.34 5.23 11.82
CA TRP A 97 2.09 5.46 11.11
C TRP A 97 0.89 5.08 11.97
N LYS A 98 -0.25 5.73 11.70
CA LYS A 98 -1.52 5.41 12.35
C LYS A 98 -2.19 4.20 11.69
N ASN A 99 -3.17 3.64 12.37
CA ASN A 99 -4.01 2.55 11.85
C ASN A 99 -3.26 1.25 11.56
N LEU A 100 -2.27 0.94 12.39
CA LEU A 100 -1.51 -0.31 12.26
C LEU A 100 -2.41 -1.55 12.36
N ASP A 101 -3.56 -1.42 13.01
CA ASP A 101 -4.54 -2.53 13.13
C ASP A 101 -5.08 -2.98 11.78
N TRP A 102 -4.97 -2.15 10.75
CA TRP A 102 -5.44 -2.51 9.40
C TRP A 102 -4.46 -3.37 8.62
N LEU A 103 -3.26 -3.59 9.15
CA LEU A 103 -2.24 -4.38 8.44
C LEU A 103 -2.71 -5.79 8.11
N ASP A 104 -3.34 -6.48 9.06
CA ASP A 104 -3.81 -7.85 8.80
C ASP A 104 -4.85 -7.89 7.69
N ALA A 105 -5.79 -6.97 7.68
CA ALA A 105 -6.79 -6.90 6.62
C ALA A 105 -6.14 -6.63 5.27
N ASN A 106 -5.15 -5.75 5.22
CA ASN A 106 -4.44 -5.44 3.98
C ASN A 106 -3.62 -6.64 3.50
N ILE A 107 -2.98 -7.36 4.41
CA ILE A 107 -2.24 -8.59 4.07
C ILE A 107 -3.21 -9.63 3.50
N GLN A 108 -4.34 -9.83 4.15
CA GLN A 108 -5.36 -10.78 3.70
C GLN A 108 -5.87 -10.42 2.29
N ARG A 109 -6.18 -9.16 2.07
CA ARG A 109 -6.65 -8.70 0.76
C ARG A 109 -5.62 -8.95 -0.32
N THR A 110 -4.36 -8.61 -0.06
CA THR A 110 -3.25 -8.80 -0.99
C THR A 110 -2.99 -10.28 -1.25
N TYR A 111 -3.01 -11.09 -0.19
CA TYR A 111 -2.83 -12.54 -0.31
C TYR A 111 -3.90 -13.13 -1.23
N ARG A 112 -5.16 -12.76 -1.03
CA ARG A 112 -6.26 -13.27 -1.85
C ARG A 112 -6.14 -12.84 -3.30
N GLU A 113 -5.75 -11.60 -3.54
CA GLU A 113 -5.56 -11.10 -4.91
C GLU A 113 -4.55 -11.94 -5.68
N TYR A 114 -3.36 -12.13 -5.11
CA TYR A 114 -2.28 -12.84 -5.79
C TYR A 114 -2.44 -14.35 -5.75
N SER A 115 -3.03 -14.89 -4.70
CA SER A 115 -3.35 -16.30 -4.62
C SER A 115 -4.32 -16.72 -5.73
N PHE A 116 -5.35 -15.91 -5.95
CA PHE A 116 -6.32 -16.15 -7.01
C PHE A 116 -5.64 -16.11 -8.39
N LYS A 117 -4.79 -15.11 -8.63
CA LYS A 117 -4.06 -14.99 -9.90
C LYS A 117 -3.14 -16.16 -10.17
N GLN A 118 -2.48 -16.69 -9.12
CA GLN A 118 -1.59 -17.84 -9.26
C GLN A 118 -2.35 -19.14 -9.49
N GLY A 119 -3.58 -19.24 -9.00
CA GLY A 119 -4.40 -20.44 -9.12
C GLY A 119 -5.10 -20.57 -10.47
N SER A 120 -4.99 -19.58 -11.33
CA SER A 120 -5.68 -19.58 -12.63
C SER A 120 -4.82 -20.15 -13.76
#